data_bf830d414e0a039abc9046c44b06ffa8
#
_entry.id   bf830d414e0a039abc9046c44b06ffa8
#
_cell.length_a   1.000
_cell.length_b   1.000
_cell.length_c   1.000
_cell.angle_alpha   90.00
_cell.angle_beta   90.00
_cell.angle_gamma   90.00
#
_symmetry.space_group_name_H-M   'P 1'
#
loop_
_entity.id
_entity.type
_entity.pdbx_description
1 polymer ?
#
loop_
_entity_poly.entity_id
_entity_poly.type
_entity_poly.pdbx_seq_one_letter_code
_entity_poly.pdbx_strand_id
1 'polypeptide(L)'
;MDYGKAASEKLGARIRGGAIITKYGHSGGPIRGIEIYEAGHPLPDSETLRATERILGITGSLEAGRMVLFLVSGGGSSLFEKPLPGLSLQSLTEITSALLLGGADISELNTVRKHLSSVKGGRFALHCMPTEIFQIT
;
A
#
# COMPACT_ATOMS: atom_id res chain seq x y z
N MET A 1 8.23 7.74 -5.25
CA MET A 1 7.80 9.13 -5.56
C MET A 1 7.73 9.41 -7.05
N ASP A 2 8.71 8.97 -7.82
CA ASP A 2 8.80 9.23 -9.26
C ASP A 2 7.59 8.72 -10.06
N TYR A 3 7.06 7.55 -9.69
CA TYR A 3 5.84 7.01 -10.31
C TYR A 3 4.63 7.93 -10.16
N GLY A 4 4.43 8.55 -9.00
CA GLY A 4 3.31 9.46 -8.77
C GLY A 4 3.40 10.73 -9.61
N LYS A 5 4.61 11.31 -9.71
CA LYS A 5 4.87 12.46 -10.58
C LYS A 5 4.68 12.10 -12.05
N ALA A 6 5.28 10.99 -12.50
CA ALA A 6 5.13 10.52 -13.87
C ALA A 6 3.68 10.24 -14.25
N ALA A 7 2.92 9.60 -13.35
CA ALA A 7 1.49 9.38 -13.55
C ALA A 7 0.73 10.71 -13.66
N SER A 8 1.01 11.67 -12.75
CA SER A 8 0.38 12.99 -12.78
C SER A 8 0.68 13.76 -14.08
N GLU A 9 1.92 13.73 -14.54
CA GLU A 9 2.34 14.37 -15.79
C GLU A 9 1.67 13.75 -17.03
N LYS A 10 1.58 12.41 -17.06
CA LYS A 10 1.04 11.68 -18.22
C LYS A 10 -0.47 11.64 -18.27
N LEU A 11 -1.12 11.52 -17.13
CA LEU A 11 -2.58 11.35 -17.05
C LEU A 11 -3.31 12.68 -16.77
N GLY A 12 -2.65 13.65 -16.12
CA GLY A 12 -3.16 14.98 -15.89
C GLY A 12 -4.58 14.98 -15.30
N ALA A 13 -5.51 15.66 -15.96
CA ALA A 13 -6.90 15.79 -15.53
C ALA A 13 -7.71 14.47 -15.52
N ARG A 14 -7.16 13.36 -16.03
CA ARG A 14 -7.80 12.05 -15.94
C ARG A 14 -7.69 11.46 -14.53
N ILE A 15 -6.69 11.91 -13.74
CA ILE A 15 -6.60 11.54 -12.32
C ILE A 15 -7.67 12.30 -11.55
N ARG A 16 -8.60 11.60 -10.93
CA ARG A 16 -9.68 12.17 -10.11
C ARG A 16 -9.33 12.27 -8.64
N GLY A 17 -8.35 11.51 -8.21
CA GLY A 17 -7.82 11.51 -6.86
C GLY A 17 -6.87 10.35 -6.67
N GLY A 18 -6.15 10.33 -5.58
CA GLY A 18 -5.24 9.26 -5.24
C GLY A 18 -4.46 9.53 -3.96
N ALA A 19 -3.70 8.54 -3.54
CA ALA A 19 -2.79 8.67 -2.42
C ALA A 19 -1.46 7.96 -2.71
N ILE A 20 -0.40 8.50 -2.15
CA ILE A 20 0.95 7.94 -2.19
C ILE A 20 1.39 7.70 -0.75
N ILE A 21 1.97 6.53 -0.50
CA ILE A 21 2.68 6.25 0.74
C ILE A 21 4.16 6.15 0.42
N THR A 22 4.97 6.92 1.11
CA THR A 22 6.42 6.93 0.98
C THR A 22 7.09 6.88 2.35
N LYS A 23 8.38 6.59 2.40
CA LYS A 23 9.12 6.61 3.66
C LYS A 23 9.35 8.05 4.12
N TYR A 24 9.53 8.25 5.42
CA TYR A 24 9.81 9.55 6.01
C TYR A 24 10.96 10.30 5.30
N GLY A 25 10.76 11.60 5.08
CA GLY A 25 11.72 12.46 4.39
C GLY A 25 11.77 12.31 2.86
N HIS A 26 10.82 11.58 2.25
CA HIS A 26 10.81 11.31 0.82
C HIS A 26 9.54 11.76 0.09
N SER A 27 8.75 12.65 0.69
CA SER A 27 7.50 13.16 0.08
C SER A 27 7.72 13.94 -1.23
N GLY A 28 8.87 14.55 -1.40
CA GLY A 28 9.29 15.20 -2.65
C GLY A 28 8.40 16.34 -3.15
N GLY A 29 7.50 16.84 -2.29
CA GLY A 29 6.60 17.95 -2.56
C GLY A 29 5.21 17.54 -3.06
N PRO A 30 4.25 18.48 -3.08
CA PRO A 30 2.85 18.21 -3.38
C PRO A 30 2.63 17.81 -4.84
N ILE A 31 1.66 16.94 -5.07
CA ILE A 31 1.14 16.58 -6.40
C ILE A 31 -0.34 16.91 -6.40
N ARG A 32 -0.78 17.68 -7.40
CA ARG A 32 -2.18 18.12 -7.47
C ARG A 32 -3.16 16.94 -7.49
N GLY A 33 -4.11 16.95 -6.57
CA GLY A 33 -5.16 15.92 -6.48
C GLY A 33 -4.69 14.59 -5.90
N ILE A 34 -3.48 14.52 -5.34
CA ILE A 34 -2.92 13.32 -4.72
C ILE A 34 -2.51 13.64 -3.28
N GLU A 35 -3.01 12.87 -2.36
CA GLU A 35 -2.61 12.91 -0.95
C GLU A 35 -1.26 12.18 -0.78
N ILE A 36 -0.34 12.74 0.00
CA ILE A 36 0.97 12.14 0.24
C ILE A 36 1.12 11.86 1.73
N TYR A 37 1.43 10.62 2.05
CA TYR A 37 1.66 10.12 3.40
C TYR A 37 3.10 9.63 3.54
N GLU A 38 3.73 9.97 4.65
CA GLU A 38 5.03 9.44 5.04
C GLU A 38 4.83 8.41 6.15
N ALA A 39 5.49 7.26 6.05
CA ALA A 39 5.31 6.15 6.96
C ALA A 39 6.60 5.36 7.19
N GLY A 40 6.58 4.46 8.16
CA GLY A 40 7.72 3.66 8.56
C GLY A 40 8.19 2.67 7.49
N HIS A 41 9.50 2.60 7.33
CA HIS A 41 10.18 1.65 6.44
C HIS A 41 11.56 1.32 7.03
N PRO A 42 11.98 0.08 7.18
CA PRO A 42 11.36 -1.17 6.64
C PRO A 42 10.21 -1.74 7.48
N LEU A 43 10.00 -1.27 8.68
CA LEU A 43 8.89 -1.73 9.54
C LEU A 43 7.70 -0.79 9.41
N PRO A 44 6.48 -1.34 9.24
CA PRO A 44 5.27 -0.55 9.20
C PRO A 44 4.96 0.04 10.59
N ASP A 45 4.35 1.23 10.60
CA ASP A 45 3.94 1.94 11.82
C ASP A 45 2.48 2.40 11.76
N SER A 46 2.05 3.22 12.71
CA SER A 46 0.68 3.75 12.76
C SER A 46 0.33 4.61 11.53
N GLU A 47 1.30 5.31 10.96
CA GLU A 47 1.10 6.10 9.74
C GLU A 47 0.92 5.20 8.51
N THR A 48 1.61 4.05 8.46
CA THR A 48 1.36 3.01 7.46
C THR A 48 -0.09 2.57 7.48
N LEU A 49 -0.63 2.27 8.67
CA LEU A 49 -2.01 1.84 8.83
C LEU A 49 -2.99 2.92 8.40
N ARG A 50 -2.79 4.16 8.87
CA ARG A 50 -3.63 5.32 8.53
C ARG A 50 -3.67 5.58 7.02
N ALA A 51 -2.51 5.58 6.38
CA ALA A 51 -2.39 5.80 4.95
C ALA A 51 -3.02 4.66 4.13
N THR A 52 -2.83 3.41 4.56
CA THR A 52 -3.46 2.25 3.93
C THR A 52 -4.98 2.31 4.05
N GLU A 53 -5.53 2.65 5.21
CA GLU A 53 -6.97 2.82 5.41
C GLU A 53 -7.53 3.94 4.54
N ARG A 54 -6.78 5.02 4.36
CA ARG A 54 -7.18 6.10 3.45
C ARG A 54 -7.26 5.62 1.99
N ILE A 55 -6.28 4.84 1.53
CA ILE A 55 -6.32 4.22 0.19
C ILE A 55 -7.53 3.30 0.04
N LEU A 56 -7.79 2.44 1.03
CA LEU A 56 -8.95 1.56 1.03
C LEU A 56 -10.27 2.35 0.98
N GLY A 57 -10.36 3.46 1.71
CA GLY A 57 -11.52 4.36 1.65
C GLY A 57 -11.74 4.99 0.27
N ILE A 58 -10.65 5.43 -0.39
CA ILE A 58 -10.73 5.99 -1.75
C ILE A 58 -11.15 4.94 -2.76
N THR A 59 -10.63 3.72 -2.65
CA THR A 59 -10.80 2.65 -3.66
C THR A 59 -12.05 1.79 -3.45
N GLY A 60 -12.63 1.80 -2.26
CA GLY A 60 -13.81 0.99 -1.93
C GLY A 60 -15.15 1.57 -2.37
N SER A 61 -15.19 2.81 -2.85
CA SER A 61 -16.42 3.54 -3.20
C SER A 61 -16.33 4.26 -4.54
N LEU A 62 -15.65 3.65 -5.51
CA LEU A 62 -15.48 4.26 -6.82
C LEU A 62 -16.74 4.13 -7.68
N GLU A 63 -17.07 5.20 -8.40
CA GLU A 63 -18.17 5.23 -9.36
C GLU A 63 -17.90 4.32 -10.57
N ALA A 64 -18.97 3.88 -11.23
CA ALA A 64 -18.87 3.12 -12.47
C ALA A 64 -18.03 3.85 -13.54
N GLY A 65 -17.22 3.08 -14.27
CA GLY A 65 -16.33 3.62 -15.31
C GLY A 65 -15.03 4.23 -14.76
N ARG A 66 -14.75 4.07 -13.47
CA ARG A 66 -13.44 4.36 -12.88
C ARG A 66 -12.52 3.16 -12.98
N MET A 67 -11.21 3.42 -12.89
CA MET A 67 -10.17 2.40 -12.76
C MET A 67 -9.17 2.80 -11.68
N VAL A 68 -8.52 1.81 -11.11
CA VAL A 68 -7.43 2.00 -10.16
C VAL A 68 -6.11 1.72 -10.86
N LEU A 69 -5.20 2.68 -10.83
CA LEU A 69 -3.81 2.49 -11.22
C LEU A 69 -2.97 2.32 -9.94
N PHE A 70 -2.55 1.10 -9.66
CA PHE A 70 -1.76 0.75 -8.47
C PHE A 70 -0.28 0.64 -8.83
N LEU A 71 0.50 1.61 -8.36
CA LEU A 71 1.93 1.71 -8.65
C LEU A 71 2.73 1.29 -7.43
N VAL A 72 3.54 0.25 -7.55
CA VAL A 72 4.36 -0.30 -6.47
C VAL A 72 5.82 -0.17 -6.82
N SER A 73 6.57 0.55 -6.00
CA SER A 73 8.04 0.63 -6.11
C SER A 73 8.73 -0.25 -5.06
N GLY A 74 10.04 -0.37 -5.13
CA GLY A 74 10.84 -1.06 -4.12
C GLY A 74 10.53 -0.56 -2.70
N GLY A 75 10.31 -1.48 -1.76
CA GLY A 75 9.91 -1.16 -0.38
C GLY A 75 8.42 -0.98 -0.14
N GLY A 76 7.58 -0.98 -1.18
CA GLY A 76 6.13 -0.79 -1.05
C GLY A 76 5.43 -1.82 -0.16
N SER A 77 6.03 -2.99 0.03
CA SER A 77 5.47 -4.06 0.87
C SER A 77 5.33 -3.71 2.36
N SER A 78 6.19 -2.84 2.89
CA SER A 78 6.06 -2.36 4.27
C SER A 78 5.23 -1.09 4.39
N LEU A 79 5.20 -0.28 3.34
CA LEU A 79 4.48 0.99 3.31
C LEU A 79 2.97 0.82 3.11
N PHE A 80 2.54 -0.24 2.40
CA PHE A 80 1.14 -0.56 2.19
C PHE A 80 0.79 -1.85 2.93
N GLU A 81 0.34 -1.69 4.18
CA GLU A 81 0.06 -2.80 5.09
C GLU A 81 -1.12 -2.51 6.00
N LYS A 82 -1.99 -3.50 6.14
CA LYS A 82 -3.04 -3.55 7.15
C LYS A 82 -3.20 -4.99 7.62
N PRO A 83 -3.01 -5.28 8.92
CA PRO A 83 -3.22 -6.60 9.47
C PRO A 83 -4.67 -7.07 9.29
N LEU A 84 -4.89 -8.37 9.33
CA LEU A 84 -6.24 -8.93 9.39
C LEU A 84 -6.98 -8.49 10.67
N PRO A 85 -8.32 -8.44 10.66
CA PRO A 85 -9.11 -8.17 11.85
C PRO A 85 -8.70 -9.07 13.02
N GLY A 86 -8.50 -8.47 14.19
CA GLY A 86 -8.04 -9.17 15.39
C GLY A 86 -6.52 -9.30 15.53
N LEU A 87 -5.76 -8.89 14.53
CA LEU A 87 -4.29 -8.87 14.58
C LEU A 87 -3.81 -7.41 14.67
N SER A 88 -2.93 -7.11 15.62
CA SER A 88 -2.31 -5.79 15.71
C SER A 88 -1.09 -5.68 14.77
N LEU A 89 -0.72 -4.44 14.45
CA LEU A 89 0.50 -4.17 13.69
C LEU A 89 1.75 -4.63 14.46
N GLN A 90 1.73 -4.50 15.79
CA GLN A 90 2.78 -5.00 16.66
C GLN A 90 2.91 -6.52 16.56
N SER A 91 1.81 -7.27 16.65
CA SER A 91 1.82 -8.72 16.51
C SER A 91 2.35 -9.16 15.15
N LEU A 92 1.99 -8.46 14.07
CA LEU A 92 2.53 -8.72 12.74
C LEU A 92 4.05 -8.52 12.68
N THR A 93 4.55 -7.48 13.34
CA THR A 93 5.98 -7.19 13.42
C THR A 93 6.72 -8.26 14.26
N GLU A 94 6.15 -8.67 15.39
CA GLU A 94 6.69 -9.71 16.25
C GLU A 94 6.78 -11.06 15.53
N ILE A 95 5.72 -11.47 14.83
CA ILE A 95 5.70 -12.70 14.02
C ILE A 95 6.78 -12.63 12.92
N THR A 96 6.87 -11.49 12.23
CA THR A 96 7.89 -11.28 11.18
C THR A 96 9.29 -11.41 11.74
N SER A 97 9.56 -10.80 12.88
CA SER A 97 10.86 -10.85 13.56
C SER A 97 11.19 -12.28 14.03
N ALA A 98 10.23 -12.99 14.61
CA ALA A 98 10.41 -14.38 15.06
C ALA A 98 10.73 -15.31 13.88
N LEU A 99 10.09 -15.14 12.74
CA LEU A 99 10.38 -15.91 11.52
C LEU A 99 11.80 -15.65 11.01
N LEU A 100 12.22 -14.38 10.97
CA LEU A 100 13.59 -14.02 10.56
C LEU A 100 14.65 -14.61 11.50
N LEU A 101 14.43 -14.52 12.81
CA LEU A 101 15.31 -15.12 13.81
C LEU A 101 15.35 -16.66 13.73
N GLY A 102 14.24 -17.27 13.33
CA GLY A 102 14.12 -18.71 13.07
C GLY A 102 14.77 -19.16 11.76
N GLY A 103 15.33 -18.25 10.96
CA GLY A 103 16.01 -18.56 9.71
C GLY A 103 15.10 -18.69 8.49
N ALA A 104 13.88 -18.20 8.57
CA ALA A 104 12.97 -18.18 7.43
C ALA A 104 13.55 -17.36 6.27
N ASP A 105 13.47 -17.90 5.07
CA ASP A 105 13.86 -17.19 3.88
C ASP A 105 12.80 -16.15 3.46
N ILE A 106 13.13 -15.31 2.48
CA ILE A 106 12.25 -14.24 2.03
C ILE A 106 10.94 -14.77 1.43
N SER A 107 10.94 -15.94 0.82
CA SER A 107 9.75 -16.56 0.22
C SER A 107 8.79 -17.05 1.32
N GLU A 108 9.32 -17.72 2.32
CA GLU A 108 8.58 -18.18 3.49
C GLU A 108 7.98 -16.98 4.25
N LEU A 109 8.80 -15.95 4.50
CA LEU A 109 8.37 -14.72 5.15
C LEU A 109 7.23 -14.04 4.40
N ASN A 110 7.37 -13.89 3.09
CA ASN A 110 6.33 -13.27 2.26
C ASN A 110 5.06 -14.13 2.20
N THR A 111 5.19 -15.45 2.26
CA THR A 111 4.04 -16.37 2.31
C THR A 111 3.23 -16.12 3.58
N VAL A 112 3.87 -16.11 4.73
CA VAL A 112 3.19 -15.84 6.02
C VAL A 112 2.58 -14.43 6.01
N ARG A 113 3.35 -13.41 5.62
CA ARG A 113 2.86 -12.02 5.58
C ARG A 113 1.63 -11.83 4.71
N LYS A 114 1.56 -12.50 3.54
CA LYS A 114 0.36 -12.48 2.69
C LYS A 114 -0.89 -13.01 3.40
N HIS A 115 -0.72 -14.04 4.24
CA HIS A 115 -1.85 -14.63 4.98
C HIS A 115 -2.31 -13.76 6.14
N LEU A 116 -1.44 -12.93 6.71
CA LEU A 116 -1.74 -12.06 7.86
C LEU A 116 -2.17 -10.64 7.49
N SER A 117 -2.16 -10.29 6.20
CA SER A 117 -2.45 -8.95 5.69
C SER A 117 -3.84 -8.87 5.05
N SER A 118 -4.54 -7.77 5.27
CA SER A 118 -5.82 -7.45 4.62
C SER A 118 -5.66 -6.89 3.20
N VAL A 119 -4.45 -6.54 2.78
CA VAL A 119 -4.21 -5.88 1.48
C VAL A 119 -3.31 -6.68 0.54
N LYS A 120 -2.57 -7.68 1.06
CA LYS A 120 -1.67 -8.52 0.25
C LYS A 120 -2.37 -9.76 -0.30
N GLY A 121 -1.66 -10.52 -1.14
CA GLY A 121 -2.15 -11.78 -1.69
C GLY A 121 -3.41 -11.63 -2.54
N GLY A 122 -3.55 -10.53 -3.27
CA GLY A 122 -4.71 -10.24 -4.12
C GLY A 122 -5.89 -9.60 -3.39
N ARG A 123 -5.87 -9.47 -2.06
CA ARG A 123 -6.99 -8.92 -1.29
C ARG A 123 -7.30 -7.46 -1.63
N PHE A 124 -6.28 -6.65 -1.96
CA PHE A 124 -6.52 -5.29 -2.43
C PHE A 124 -7.27 -5.26 -3.76
N ALA A 125 -6.96 -6.16 -4.68
CA ALA A 125 -7.69 -6.26 -5.95
C ALA A 125 -9.16 -6.68 -5.72
N LEU A 126 -9.40 -7.63 -4.82
CA LEU A 126 -10.77 -8.01 -4.42
C LEU A 126 -11.52 -6.84 -3.77
N HIS A 127 -10.84 -6.05 -2.93
CA HIS A 127 -11.42 -4.85 -2.31
C HIS A 127 -11.85 -3.81 -3.36
N CYS A 128 -11.11 -3.66 -4.46
CA CYS A 128 -11.43 -2.72 -5.53
C CYS A 128 -12.59 -3.17 -6.42
N MET A 129 -13.00 -4.45 -6.37
CA MET A 129 -14.10 -4.95 -7.23
C MET A 129 -15.40 -4.19 -7.00
N PRO A 130 -16.20 -3.94 -8.03
CA PRO A 130 -16.04 -4.39 -9.43
C PRO A 130 -15.16 -3.47 -10.31
N THR A 131 -14.43 -2.52 -9.71
CA THR A 131 -13.57 -1.59 -10.43
C THR A 131 -12.34 -2.30 -11.00
N GLU A 132 -11.98 -1.99 -12.24
CA GLU A 132 -10.75 -2.51 -12.85
C GLU A 132 -9.52 -1.95 -12.16
N ILE A 133 -8.54 -2.80 -11.91
CA ILE A 133 -7.27 -2.44 -11.32
C ILE A 133 -6.11 -2.82 -12.25
N PHE A 134 -5.22 -1.87 -12.50
CA PHE A 134 -3.97 -2.07 -13.22
C PHE A 134 -2.81 -1.89 -12.26
N GLN A 135 -2.00 -2.93 -12.11
CA GLN A 135 -0.82 -2.88 -11.26
C GLN A 135 0.46 -2.79 -12.09
N ILE A 136 1.35 -1.88 -11.70
CA ILE A 136 2.71 -1.75 -12.21
C ILE A 136 3.67 -1.90 -11.02
N THR A 137 4.64 -2.79 -11.15
CA THR A 137 5.62 -3.11 -10.11
C THR A 137 7.03 -2.93 -10.64
#